data_9e8c756998f977b5c074985b8db2f635
#
_entry.id   9e8c756998f977b5c074985b8db2f635
#
_cell.length_a   1.000
_cell.length_b   1.000
_cell.length_c   1.000
_cell.angle_alpha   90.00
_cell.angle_beta   90.00
_cell.angle_gamma   90.00
#
_symmetry.space_group_name_H-M   'P 1'
#
loop_
_entity.id
_entity.type
_entity.pdbx_description
1 polymer ?
#
loop_
_entity_poly.entity_id
_entity_poly.type
_entity_poly.pdbx_seq_one_letter_code
_entity_poly.pdbx_strand_id
1 'polypeptide(L)'
;MAVAEMSEQIHPHLFISEIRSIKADSLWMSTCFERDSIAIHTTWKQEIPVVMDLLPQMEAKLDPFQPRPHWAKLFTISKEKLAARYPKMEDFKQLLLQHDPQGKFRNGFINQHLFGA
;
A
#
# COMPACT_ATOMS: atom_id res chain seq x y z
N MET A 1 -14.78 -8.12 11.75
CA MET A 1 -14.01 -7.30 10.79
C MET A 1 -12.58 -7.82 10.82
N ALA A 2 -12.00 -8.21 9.70
CA ALA A 2 -10.75 -8.99 9.62
C ALA A 2 -9.57 -8.44 10.46
N VAL A 3 -9.40 -7.13 10.51
CA VAL A 3 -8.34 -6.49 11.32
C VAL A 3 -8.69 -6.45 12.81
N ALA A 4 -9.97 -6.40 13.18
CA ALA A 4 -10.38 -6.38 14.58
C ALA A 4 -10.04 -7.69 15.33
N GLU A 5 -9.92 -8.80 14.60
CA GLU A 5 -9.47 -10.08 15.16
C GLU A 5 -8.00 -10.05 15.64
N MET A 6 -7.22 -9.06 15.18
CA MET A 6 -5.84 -8.85 15.57
C MET A 6 -5.68 -7.74 16.64
N SER A 7 -6.77 -7.29 17.24
CA SER A 7 -6.76 -6.14 18.15
C SER A 7 -5.76 -6.29 19.30
N GLU A 8 -5.66 -7.47 19.92
CA GLU A 8 -4.73 -7.73 21.02
C GLU A 8 -3.26 -7.62 20.60
N GLN A 9 -2.95 -7.97 19.36
CA GLN A 9 -1.59 -7.89 18.81
C GLN A 9 -1.25 -6.47 18.35
N ILE A 10 -2.22 -5.73 17.83
CA ILE A 10 -2.04 -4.39 17.24
C ILE A 10 -2.07 -3.30 18.31
N HIS A 11 -3.01 -3.37 19.25
CA HIS A 11 -3.30 -2.32 20.23
C HIS A 11 -2.07 -1.85 21.02
N PRO A 12 -1.15 -2.73 21.50
CA PRO A 12 0.02 -2.28 22.26
C PRO A 12 0.96 -1.35 21.46
N HIS A 13 0.97 -1.46 20.13
CA HIS A 13 1.88 -0.78 19.22
C HIS A 13 1.21 0.40 18.47
N LEU A 14 -0.06 0.66 18.76
CA LEU A 14 -0.86 1.67 18.08
C LEU A 14 -1.09 2.89 18.96
N PHE A 15 -0.95 4.11 18.40
CA PHE A 15 -1.44 5.33 19.04
C PHE A 15 -2.90 5.56 18.74
N ILE A 16 -3.27 5.50 17.47
CA ILE A 16 -4.62 5.77 16.99
C ILE A 16 -4.88 5.01 15.69
N SER A 17 -6.12 4.66 15.47
CA SER A 17 -6.61 4.18 14.17
C SER A 17 -7.80 4.98 13.72
N GLU A 18 -7.98 5.11 12.41
CA GLU A 18 -9.10 5.81 11.79
C GLU A 18 -9.66 4.94 10.66
N ILE A 19 -10.98 4.95 10.53
CA ILE A 19 -11.67 4.32 9.40
C ILE A 19 -12.37 5.44 8.63
N ARG A 20 -12.09 5.50 7.31
CA ARG A 20 -12.64 6.53 6.42
C ARG A 20 -13.23 5.89 5.18
N SER A 21 -14.37 6.40 4.72
CA SER A 21 -14.89 6.11 3.39
C SER A 21 -14.30 7.11 2.39
N ILE A 22 -13.86 6.62 1.25
CA ILE A 22 -13.23 7.44 0.20
C ILE A 22 -13.92 7.11 -1.11
N LYS A 23 -14.33 8.16 -1.83
CA LYS A 23 -14.94 8.04 -3.14
C LYS A 23 -13.92 7.64 -4.20
N ALA A 24 -14.34 6.87 -5.18
CA ALA A 24 -13.54 6.53 -6.35
C ALA A 24 -13.08 7.77 -7.11
N ASP A 25 -11.89 7.71 -7.70
CA ASP A 25 -11.35 8.71 -8.61
C ASP A 25 -10.85 8.05 -9.92
N SER A 26 -10.32 8.87 -10.83
CA SER A 26 -9.78 8.43 -12.13
C SER A 26 -8.26 8.56 -12.25
N LEU A 27 -7.54 8.76 -11.15
CA LEU A 27 -6.10 8.93 -11.14
C LEU A 27 -5.39 7.57 -11.12
N TRP A 28 -4.56 7.28 -12.10
CA TRP A 28 -3.97 5.96 -12.37
C TRP A 28 -3.35 5.26 -11.16
N MET A 29 -2.60 6.00 -10.34
CA MET A 29 -1.90 5.44 -9.19
C MET A 29 -2.58 5.74 -7.85
N SER A 30 -3.82 6.24 -7.90
CA SER A 30 -4.62 6.41 -6.69
C SER A 30 -4.99 5.07 -6.07
N THR A 31 -4.95 4.99 -4.75
CA THR A 31 -5.47 3.83 -4.01
C THR A 31 -6.96 3.60 -4.24
N CYS A 32 -7.69 4.63 -4.69
CA CYS A 32 -9.13 4.64 -4.95
C CYS A 32 -9.48 4.68 -6.45
N PHE A 33 -8.50 4.40 -7.35
CA PHE A 33 -8.75 4.38 -8.80
C PHE A 33 -9.92 3.47 -9.14
N GLU A 34 -10.98 4.07 -9.72
CA GLU A 34 -12.22 3.41 -10.15
C GLU A 34 -12.91 2.53 -9.08
N ARG A 35 -12.67 2.80 -7.77
CA ARG A 35 -13.20 1.99 -6.69
C ARG A 35 -13.49 2.82 -5.44
N ASP A 36 -14.77 2.92 -5.03
CA ASP A 36 -15.14 3.40 -3.70
C ASP A 36 -14.48 2.49 -2.65
N SER A 37 -13.86 3.07 -1.65
CA SER A 37 -12.99 2.34 -0.74
C SER A 37 -13.23 2.70 0.72
N ILE A 38 -12.89 1.76 1.60
CA ILE A 38 -12.71 2.01 3.03
C ILE A 38 -11.21 2.03 3.31
N ALA A 39 -10.71 3.14 3.85
CA ALA A 39 -9.35 3.24 4.33
C ALA A 39 -9.28 2.91 5.82
N ILE A 40 -8.36 2.03 6.19
CA ILE A 40 -7.98 1.77 7.58
C ILE A 40 -6.61 2.41 7.78
N HIS A 41 -6.58 3.50 8.55
CA HIS A 41 -5.35 4.20 8.88
C HIS A 41 -4.87 3.82 10.28
N THR A 42 -3.58 3.57 10.41
CA THR A 42 -2.92 3.25 11.66
C THR A 42 -1.75 4.21 11.90
N THR A 43 -1.71 4.84 13.07
CA THR A 43 -0.57 5.61 13.54
C THR A 43 0.17 4.77 14.57
N TRP A 44 1.33 4.25 14.17
CA TRP A 44 2.14 3.35 14.97
C TRP A 44 3.00 4.10 15.99
N LYS A 45 3.30 3.46 17.12
CA LYS A 45 4.42 3.85 17.97
C LYS A 45 5.74 3.65 17.23
N GLN A 46 6.82 4.27 17.71
CA GLN A 46 8.14 4.17 17.07
C GLN A 46 8.82 2.82 17.33
N GLU A 47 8.16 1.75 16.93
CA GLU A 47 8.57 0.36 17.10
C GLU A 47 8.63 -0.34 15.75
N ILE A 48 9.37 0.25 14.79
CA ILE A 48 9.42 -0.19 13.39
C ILE A 48 9.63 -1.70 13.23
N PRO A 49 10.57 -2.37 13.92
CA PRO A 49 10.75 -3.80 13.76
C PRO A 49 9.48 -4.60 14.07
N VAL A 50 8.81 -4.29 15.18
CA VAL A 50 7.57 -4.97 15.59
C VAL A 50 6.45 -4.71 14.58
N VAL A 51 6.32 -3.46 14.11
CA VAL A 51 5.32 -3.09 13.09
C VAL A 51 5.57 -3.85 11.79
N MET A 52 6.82 -3.97 11.36
CA MET A 52 7.17 -4.72 10.14
C MET A 52 6.90 -6.23 10.25
N ASP A 53 6.88 -6.80 11.45
CA ASP A 53 6.47 -8.19 11.70
C ASP A 53 4.93 -8.35 11.73
N LEU A 54 4.20 -7.30 12.13
CA LEU A 54 2.73 -7.31 12.17
C LEU A 54 2.11 -7.06 10.78
N LEU A 55 2.73 -6.22 9.96
CA LEU A 55 2.17 -5.82 8.66
C LEU A 55 1.85 -7.01 7.74
N PRO A 56 2.72 -8.03 7.56
CA PRO A 56 2.39 -9.18 6.72
C PRO A 56 1.14 -9.93 7.17
N GLN A 57 0.91 -10.01 8.49
CA GLN A 57 -0.25 -10.69 9.07
C GLN A 57 -1.54 -9.88 8.80
N MET A 58 -1.48 -8.55 8.96
CA MET A 58 -2.59 -7.67 8.63
C MET A 58 -2.91 -7.70 7.13
N GLU A 59 -1.88 -7.64 6.30
CA GLU A 59 -2.01 -7.70 4.85
C GLU A 59 -2.59 -9.02 4.36
N ALA A 60 -2.20 -10.14 4.99
CA ALA A 60 -2.78 -11.46 4.70
C ALA A 60 -4.28 -11.52 5.04
N LYS A 61 -4.71 -10.93 6.16
CA LYS A 61 -6.12 -10.84 6.54
C LYS A 61 -6.92 -9.95 5.59
N LEU A 62 -6.29 -8.94 5.03
CA LEU A 62 -6.93 -8.01 4.10
C LEU A 62 -6.86 -8.48 2.62
N ASP A 63 -6.03 -9.46 2.31
CA ASP A 63 -5.78 -9.95 0.94
C ASP A 63 -7.06 -10.27 0.13
N PRO A 64 -8.11 -10.90 0.74
CA PRO A 64 -9.37 -11.18 0.05
C PRO A 64 -10.10 -9.91 -0.45
N PHE A 65 -9.81 -8.76 0.14
CA PHE A 65 -10.38 -7.47 -0.23
C PHE A 65 -9.50 -6.69 -1.23
N GLN A 66 -8.38 -7.26 -1.65
CA GLN A 66 -7.41 -6.65 -2.58
C GLN A 66 -7.01 -5.22 -2.16
N PRO A 67 -6.47 -5.03 -0.94
CA PRO A 67 -6.13 -3.70 -0.45
C PRO A 67 -5.03 -3.07 -1.28
N ARG A 68 -5.12 -1.76 -1.49
CA ARG A 68 -4.05 -0.94 -2.07
C ARG A 68 -3.40 -0.15 -0.94
N PRO A 69 -2.12 -0.36 -0.63
CA PRO A 69 -1.45 0.35 0.43
C PRO A 69 -1.23 1.81 0.03
N HIS A 70 -1.19 2.70 1.01
CA HIS A 70 -0.81 4.08 0.77
C HIS A 70 0.69 4.15 0.46
N TRP A 71 1.04 4.72 -0.71
CA TRP A 71 2.41 4.75 -1.25
C TRP A 71 3.46 5.37 -0.31
N ALA A 72 3.07 6.30 0.57
CA ALA A 72 3.96 6.96 1.52
C ALA A 72 3.89 6.37 2.95
N LYS A 73 3.38 5.14 3.11
CA LYS A 73 3.28 4.46 4.40
C LYS A 73 4.01 3.12 4.37
N LEU A 74 4.12 2.48 5.54
CA LEU A 74 4.74 1.15 5.65
C LEU A 74 3.79 0.08 5.07
N PHE A 75 4.33 -0.79 4.26
CA PHE A 75 3.66 -1.98 3.75
C PHE A 75 4.70 -3.02 3.31
N THR A 76 4.26 -4.29 3.23
CA THR A 76 5.12 -5.42 2.82
C THR A 76 4.59 -6.13 1.57
N ILE A 77 3.49 -5.63 0.99
CA ILE A 77 2.87 -6.22 -0.22
C ILE A 77 3.88 -6.27 -1.36
N SER A 78 4.02 -7.44 -1.98
CA SER A 78 4.98 -7.65 -3.06
C SER A 78 4.65 -6.86 -4.32
N LYS A 79 5.66 -6.61 -5.15
CA LYS A 79 5.51 -5.93 -6.44
C LYS A 79 4.47 -6.62 -7.33
N GLU A 80 4.45 -7.94 -7.37
CA GLU A 80 3.52 -8.73 -8.18
C GLU A 80 2.08 -8.51 -7.73
N LYS A 81 1.83 -8.53 -6.41
CA LYS A 81 0.52 -8.22 -5.84
C LYS A 81 0.10 -6.78 -6.10
N LEU A 82 1.04 -5.83 -5.97
CA LEU A 82 0.76 -4.42 -6.32
C LEU A 82 0.38 -4.28 -7.79
N ALA A 83 1.16 -4.85 -8.70
CA ALA A 83 0.87 -4.79 -10.13
C ALA A 83 -0.51 -5.36 -10.47
N ALA A 84 -0.91 -6.46 -9.84
CA ALA A 84 -2.23 -7.06 -10.03
C ALA A 84 -3.39 -6.17 -9.51
N ARG A 85 -3.13 -5.27 -8.55
CA ARG A 85 -4.15 -4.41 -7.93
C ARG A 85 -4.29 -3.04 -8.58
N TYR A 86 -3.35 -2.62 -9.41
CA TYR A 86 -3.35 -1.33 -10.09
C TYR A 86 -3.46 -1.53 -11.61
N PRO A 87 -4.67 -1.42 -12.18
CA PRO A 87 -4.89 -1.69 -13.61
C PRO A 87 -4.05 -0.83 -14.55
N LYS A 88 -3.64 0.35 -14.09
CA LYS A 88 -2.82 1.31 -14.83
C LYS A 88 -1.33 1.28 -14.49
N MET A 89 -0.88 0.25 -13.77
CA MET A 89 0.54 0.13 -13.37
C MET A 89 1.48 0.10 -14.57
N GLU A 90 1.16 -0.68 -15.59
CA GLU A 90 2.00 -0.80 -16.77
C GLU A 90 2.00 0.49 -17.60
N ASP A 91 0.83 1.10 -17.81
CA ASP A 91 0.71 2.40 -18.49
C ASP A 91 1.55 3.46 -17.75
N PHE A 92 1.50 3.47 -16.42
CA PHE A 92 2.29 4.39 -15.60
C PHE A 92 3.80 4.14 -15.73
N LYS A 93 4.24 2.88 -15.75
CA LYS A 93 5.64 2.53 -15.97
C LYS A 93 6.15 2.99 -17.34
N GLN A 94 5.34 2.82 -18.39
CA GLN A 94 5.67 3.32 -19.72
C GLN A 94 5.80 4.85 -19.73
N LEU A 95 4.91 5.55 -19.04
CA LEU A 95 4.99 7.00 -18.87
C LEU A 95 6.29 7.43 -18.18
N LEU A 96 6.68 6.72 -17.11
CA LEU A 96 7.95 6.98 -16.41
C LEU A 96 9.16 6.77 -17.34
N LEU A 97 9.19 5.67 -18.12
CA LEU A 97 10.28 5.41 -19.06
C LEU A 97 10.35 6.44 -20.18
N GLN A 98 9.21 6.96 -20.64
CA GLN A 98 9.16 8.00 -21.65
C GLN A 98 9.77 9.33 -21.16
N HIS A 99 9.50 9.71 -19.91
CA HIS A 99 9.96 10.98 -19.33
C HIS A 99 11.31 10.88 -18.62
N ASP A 100 11.69 9.69 -18.17
CA ASP A 100 12.97 9.41 -17.50
C ASP A 100 13.60 8.12 -18.03
N PRO A 101 14.02 8.09 -19.31
CA PRO A 101 14.55 6.88 -19.94
C PRO A 101 15.83 6.36 -19.29
N GLN A 102 16.61 7.22 -18.65
CA GLN A 102 17.84 6.86 -17.95
C GLN A 102 17.63 6.52 -16.47
N GLY A 103 16.41 6.67 -15.94
CA GLY A 103 16.08 6.40 -14.54
C GLY A 103 16.72 7.38 -13.54
N LYS A 104 17.03 8.61 -13.98
CA LYS A 104 17.71 9.62 -13.17
C LYS A 104 16.90 10.07 -11.94
N PHE A 105 15.59 10.07 -12.07
CA PHE A 105 14.66 10.50 -11.01
C PHE A 105 14.06 9.32 -10.23
N ARG A 106 14.44 8.10 -10.55
CA ARG A 106 14.02 6.91 -9.81
C ARG A 106 14.86 6.74 -8.54
N ASN A 107 14.21 6.37 -7.45
CA ASN A 107 14.84 6.01 -6.19
C ASN A 107 14.67 4.51 -5.91
N GLY A 108 15.24 4.03 -4.78
CA GLY A 108 15.12 2.63 -4.39
C GLY A 108 13.67 2.15 -4.23
N PHE A 109 12.77 3.00 -3.71
CA PHE A 109 11.35 2.68 -3.56
C PHE A 109 10.67 2.44 -4.92
N ILE A 110 10.86 3.34 -5.86
CA ILE A 110 10.30 3.20 -7.23
C ILE A 110 10.87 1.96 -7.92
N ASN A 111 12.18 1.73 -7.81
CA ASN A 111 12.81 0.55 -8.38
C ASN A 111 12.23 -0.74 -7.78
N GLN A 112 12.15 -0.83 -6.45
CA GLN A 112 11.65 -2.02 -5.75
C GLN A 112 10.20 -2.33 -6.11
N HIS A 113 9.32 -1.33 -6.08
CA HIS A 113 7.88 -1.58 -6.17
C HIS A 113 7.32 -1.56 -7.60
N LEU A 114 7.97 -0.86 -8.54
CA LEU A 114 7.51 -0.76 -9.91
C LEU A 114 8.36 -1.59 -10.88
N PHE A 115 9.69 -1.52 -10.79
CA PHE A 115 10.60 -2.13 -11.76
C PHE A 115 11.22 -3.45 -11.29
N GLY A 116 11.32 -3.68 -9.99
CA GLY A 116 11.80 -4.96 -9.43
C GLY A 116 13.33 -5.10 -9.47
N ALA A 117 14.01 -4.02 -9.26
CA ALA A 117 15.48 -4.01 -9.16
C ALA A 117 15.96 -3.65 -7.76
#